data_1f34e0b43f48392ec3edd6570660e83d
#
_entry.id   1f34e0b43f48392ec3edd6570660e83d
#
_cell.length_a   1.000
_cell.length_b   1.000
_cell.length_c   1.000
_cell.angle_alpha   90.00
_cell.angle_beta   90.00
_cell.angle_gamma   90.00
#
_symmetry.space_group_name_H-M   'P 1'
#
loop_
_entity.id
_entity.type
_entity.pdbx_description
1 polymer ?
#
loop_
_entity_poly.entity_id
_entity_poly.type
_entity_poly.pdbx_seq_one_letter_code
_entity_poly.pdbx_strand_id
1 'polypeptide(L)'
;MAKLKRIPILRTIYSAIGQMTETLAPKKGSKKSVVLVEYPRKGSWAVGFATRENDGEISKKTNTNLINVFVPTTPNPTSGFLLMFPKDEVIYLDMTFEEASKFIVSAGTSDPKKI
;
A
#
# COMPACT_ATOMS: atom_id res chain seq x y z
N MET A 1 0.53 -19.91 -26.88
CA MET A 1 -0.05 -20.51 -25.69
C MET A 1 -0.42 -19.45 -24.68
N ALA A 2 -1.64 -19.54 -24.19
CA ALA A 2 -2.13 -18.56 -23.25
C ALA A 2 -1.28 -18.50 -21.98
N LYS A 3 -0.79 -19.67 -21.57
CA LYS A 3 0.02 -19.73 -20.38
C LYS A 3 1.28 -18.88 -20.51
N LEU A 4 1.93 -18.96 -21.65
CA LEU A 4 3.14 -18.20 -21.87
C LEU A 4 2.87 -16.71 -21.94
N LYS A 5 1.73 -16.35 -22.50
CA LYS A 5 1.39 -14.94 -22.59
C LYS A 5 1.15 -14.33 -21.23
N ARG A 6 0.60 -15.13 -20.31
CA ARG A 6 0.34 -14.60 -18.98
C ARG A 6 1.59 -14.48 -18.13
N ILE A 7 2.57 -15.32 -18.41
CA ILE A 7 3.80 -15.28 -17.63
C ILE A 7 4.47 -13.91 -17.63
N PRO A 8 4.61 -13.24 -18.77
CA PRO A 8 5.20 -11.92 -18.73
C PRO A 8 4.42 -10.91 -17.89
N ILE A 9 3.09 -10.98 -17.97
CA ILE A 9 2.27 -10.06 -17.19
C ILE A 9 2.42 -10.36 -15.71
N LEU A 10 2.36 -11.61 -15.33
CA LEU A 10 2.53 -12.00 -13.94
C LEU A 10 3.90 -11.62 -13.45
N ARG A 11 4.91 -11.81 -14.28
CA ARG A 11 6.27 -11.47 -13.91
C ARG A 11 6.40 -9.98 -13.67
N THR A 12 5.76 -9.19 -14.50
CA THR A 12 5.79 -7.73 -14.33
C THR A 12 5.16 -7.34 -13.00
N ILE A 13 4.05 -7.95 -12.66
CA ILE A 13 3.38 -7.66 -11.41
C ILE A 13 4.25 -8.07 -10.23
N TYR A 14 4.84 -9.25 -10.31
CA TYR A 14 5.71 -9.71 -9.23
C TYR A 14 6.97 -8.86 -9.11
N SER A 15 7.49 -8.43 -10.24
CA SER A 15 8.65 -7.54 -10.20
C SER A 15 8.30 -6.21 -9.53
N ALA A 16 7.14 -5.69 -9.86
CA ALA A 16 6.70 -4.44 -9.25
C ALA A 16 6.53 -4.61 -7.74
N ILE A 17 5.94 -5.73 -7.33
CA ILE A 17 5.79 -6.00 -5.92
C ILE A 17 7.15 -6.12 -5.26
N GLY A 18 8.10 -6.77 -5.93
CA GLY A 18 9.44 -6.89 -5.40
C GLY A 18 10.11 -5.54 -5.23
N GLN A 19 9.94 -4.68 -6.22
CA GLN A 19 10.49 -3.33 -6.12
C GLN A 19 9.84 -2.57 -4.98
N MET A 20 8.54 -2.72 -4.84
CA MET A 20 7.85 -2.07 -3.73
C MET A 20 8.35 -2.60 -2.40
N THR A 21 8.63 -3.89 -2.33
CA THR A 21 9.17 -4.47 -1.11
C THR A 21 10.48 -3.82 -0.74
N GLU A 22 11.35 -3.60 -1.72
CA GLU A 22 12.62 -2.97 -1.43
C GLU A 22 12.47 -1.52 -1.03
N THR A 23 11.48 -0.85 -1.61
CA THR A 23 11.28 0.57 -1.38
C THR A 23 10.42 0.85 -0.17
N LEU A 24 9.36 0.10 0.00
CA LEU A 24 8.31 0.41 0.96
C LEU A 24 8.28 -0.50 2.16
N ALA A 25 8.77 -1.73 2.02
CA ALA A 25 8.71 -2.67 3.12
C ALA A 25 9.53 -2.15 4.30
N PRO A 26 9.08 -2.41 5.52
CA PRO A 26 9.84 -1.96 6.66
C PRO A 26 11.20 -2.63 6.68
N LYS A 27 12.16 -1.88 7.14
CA LYS A 27 13.48 -2.44 7.31
C LYS A 27 13.42 -3.42 8.45
N LYS A 28 14.48 -4.23 8.52
CA LYS A 28 14.57 -5.22 9.58
C LYS A 28 14.31 -4.56 10.92
N GLY A 29 13.40 -5.13 11.67
CA GLY A 29 13.04 -4.60 12.97
C GLY A 29 12.11 -3.42 12.93
N SER A 30 11.72 -2.97 11.75
CA SER A 30 10.83 -1.84 11.63
C SER A 30 9.39 -2.25 11.87
N LYS A 31 8.56 -1.23 12.03
CA LYS A 31 7.14 -1.45 12.23
C LYS A 31 6.47 -1.83 10.95
N LYS A 32 5.26 -2.30 11.09
CA LYS A 32 4.45 -2.65 9.93
C LYS A 32 4.18 -1.41 9.11
N SER A 33 3.99 -1.60 7.83
CA SER A 33 3.73 -0.49 6.94
C SER A 33 2.37 -0.59 6.25
N VAL A 34 1.67 -1.70 6.40
CA VAL A 34 0.35 -1.84 5.77
C VAL A 34 -0.67 -1.08 6.59
N VAL A 35 -1.41 -0.21 5.93
CA VAL A 35 -2.33 0.66 6.63
C VAL A 35 -3.69 0.67 5.96
N LEU A 36 -4.68 1.10 6.73
CA LEU A 36 -6.02 1.33 6.27
C LEU A 36 -6.30 2.81 6.41
N VAL A 37 -6.77 3.44 5.34
CA VAL A 37 -7.09 4.85 5.37
C VAL A 37 -8.46 5.08 4.76
N GLU A 38 -9.12 6.15 5.18
CA GLU A 38 -10.39 6.51 4.60
C GLU A 38 -10.13 7.29 3.31
N TYR A 39 -10.54 6.71 2.20
CA TYR A 39 -10.31 7.30 0.90
C TYR A 39 -11.20 6.57 -0.10
N PRO A 40 -11.88 7.28 -1.00
CA PRO A 40 -11.79 8.72 -1.24
C PRO A 40 -12.70 9.56 -0.35
N ARG A 41 -13.48 8.93 0.49
CA ARG A 41 -14.36 9.71 1.34
C ARG A 41 -14.57 8.96 2.64
N LYS A 42 -15.16 9.63 3.59
CA LYS A 42 -15.43 9.05 4.88
C LYS A 42 -16.34 7.84 4.72
N GLY A 43 -15.98 6.76 5.38
CA GLY A 43 -16.73 5.52 5.29
C GLY A 43 -16.26 4.57 4.21
N SER A 44 -15.40 5.05 3.31
CA SER A 44 -14.77 4.20 2.30
C SER A 44 -13.32 3.99 2.70
N TRP A 45 -12.83 2.77 2.55
CA TRP A 45 -11.52 2.44 3.06
C TRP A 45 -10.61 1.92 1.95
N ALA A 46 -9.35 2.26 2.06
CA ALA A 46 -8.35 1.81 1.12
C ALA A 46 -7.18 1.22 1.88
N VAL A 47 -6.62 0.16 1.32
CA VAL A 47 -5.39 -0.44 1.85
C VAL A 47 -4.22 0.25 1.17
N GLY A 48 -3.26 0.68 1.96
CA GLY A 48 -2.10 1.33 1.41
C GLY A 48 -0.86 0.98 2.21
N PHE A 49 0.24 1.63 1.84
CA PHE A 49 1.51 1.39 2.49
C PHE A 49 2.06 2.71 2.99
N ALA A 50 2.24 2.81 4.29
CA ALA A 50 2.85 3.99 4.88
C ALA A 50 4.34 3.97 4.56
N THR A 51 4.85 5.05 4.00
CA THR A 51 6.23 5.08 3.58
C THR A 51 7.12 5.82 4.58
N ARG A 52 6.71 7.01 4.99
CA ARG A 52 7.48 7.73 5.99
C ARG A 52 6.66 8.92 6.47
N GLU A 53 7.06 9.45 7.62
CA GLU A 53 6.45 10.67 8.11
C GLU A 53 6.85 11.83 7.21
N ASN A 54 5.91 12.72 7.02
CA ASN A 54 6.13 13.90 6.19
C ASN A 54 6.48 15.06 7.13
N ASP A 55 7.75 15.41 7.17
CA ASP A 55 8.20 16.47 8.06
C ASP A 55 8.74 17.65 7.27
N GLY A 56 8.34 17.77 6.01
CA GLY A 56 8.81 18.84 5.16
C GLY A 56 7.80 19.94 4.97
N GLU A 57 7.87 20.56 3.80
CA GLU A 57 7.07 21.74 3.51
C GLU A 57 5.58 21.45 3.58
N ILE A 58 5.15 20.28 3.15
CA ILE A 58 3.72 19.98 3.10
C ILE A 58 3.13 19.96 4.51
N SER A 59 3.82 19.32 5.44
CA SER A 59 3.34 19.30 6.82
C SER A 59 3.32 20.67 7.42
N LYS A 60 4.32 21.48 7.09
CA LYS A 60 4.38 22.83 7.62
C LYS A 60 3.27 23.70 7.07
N LYS A 61 2.99 23.58 5.77
CA LYS A 61 1.94 24.38 5.16
C LYS A 61 0.56 23.99 5.62
N THR A 62 0.37 22.71 5.89
CA THR A 62 -0.92 22.24 6.38
C THR A 62 -1.04 22.31 7.88
N ASN A 63 0.06 22.60 8.57
CA ASN A 63 0.11 22.65 10.02
C ASN A 63 -0.41 21.36 10.63
N THR A 64 0.00 20.24 10.05
CA THR A 64 -0.49 18.92 10.45
C THR A 64 0.65 17.93 10.39
N ASN A 65 0.71 17.05 11.36
CA ASN A 65 1.66 15.94 11.33
C ASN A 65 1.11 14.88 10.39
N LEU A 66 1.75 14.77 9.23
CA LEU A 66 1.25 13.88 8.18
C LEU A 66 2.16 12.68 8.02
N ILE A 67 1.57 11.62 7.48
CA ILE A 67 2.33 10.46 7.06
C ILE A 67 2.01 10.18 5.61
N ASN A 68 3.03 9.87 4.84
CA ASN A 68 2.88 9.58 3.42
C ASN A 68 2.39 8.15 3.25
N VAL A 69 1.38 7.98 2.42
CA VAL A 69 0.80 6.67 2.17
C VAL A 69 0.67 6.46 0.67
N PHE A 70 1.17 5.33 0.21
CA PHE A 70 0.98 4.93 -1.17
C PHE A 70 -0.24 4.03 -1.24
N VAL A 71 -1.24 4.44 -2.01
CA VAL A 71 -2.46 3.67 -2.21
C VAL A 71 -2.44 3.13 -3.63
N PRO A 72 -2.10 1.84 -3.79
CA PRO A 72 -1.95 1.28 -5.14
C PRO A 72 -3.29 1.03 -5.81
N THR A 73 -3.26 1.01 -7.12
CA THR A 73 -4.42 0.60 -7.89
C THR A 73 -4.51 -0.91 -7.93
N THR A 74 -5.68 -1.38 -8.32
CA THR A 74 -5.91 -2.81 -8.43
C THR A 74 -6.39 -3.11 -9.85
N PRO A 75 -6.00 -4.19 -10.45
CA PRO A 75 -5.12 -5.24 -9.94
C PRO A 75 -3.64 -4.95 -10.15
N ASN A 76 -3.30 -3.77 -10.63
CA ASN A 76 -1.94 -3.43 -10.97
C ASN A 76 -1.36 -2.48 -9.92
N PRO A 77 -0.59 -3.01 -8.96
CA PRO A 77 -0.08 -2.19 -7.86
C PRO A 77 1.16 -1.36 -8.23
N THR A 78 1.52 -1.32 -9.51
CA THR A 78 2.66 -0.52 -9.92
C THR A 78 2.35 0.96 -10.01
N SER A 79 1.08 1.32 -9.93
CA SER A 79 0.67 2.71 -9.92
C SER A 79 -0.35 2.91 -8.81
N GLY A 80 -0.67 4.17 -8.56
CA GLY A 80 -1.59 4.48 -7.49
C GLY A 80 -1.49 5.94 -7.14
N PHE A 81 -1.85 6.25 -5.92
CA PHE A 81 -1.88 7.62 -5.45
C PHE A 81 -0.92 7.79 -4.29
N LEU A 82 -0.30 8.95 -4.24
CA LEU A 82 0.45 9.36 -3.06
C LEU A 82 -0.44 10.29 -2.27
N LEU A 83 -0.82 9.87 -1.10
CA LEU A 83 -1.69 10.64 -0.24
C LEU A 83 -0.99 10.90 1.08
N MET A 84 -1.38 11.96 1.73
CA MET A 84 -0.85 12.28 3.05
C MET A 84 -2.03 12.39 4.01
N PHE A 85 -1.91 11.70 5.13
CA PHE A 85 -2.98 11.68 6.13
C PHE A 85 -2.43 12.12 7.47
N PRO A 86 -3.27 12.75 8.29
CA PRO A 86 -2.87 12.96 9.67
C PRO A 86 -2.51 11.63 10.30
N LYS A 87 -1.47 11.63 11.09
CA LYS A 87 -0.95 10.37 11.63
C LYS A 87 -1.98 9.59 12.43
N ASP A 88 -2.86 10.31 13.11
CA ASP A 88 -3.85 9.65 13.95
C ASP A 88 -5.04 9.13 13.17
N GLU A 89 -5.09 9.38 11.86
CA GLU A 89 -6.18 8.85 11.03
C GLU A 89 -5.78 7.61 10.27
N VAL A 90 -4.59 7.13 10.45
CA VAL A 90 -4.09 5.96 9.75
C VAL A 90 -4.13 4.78 10.70
N ILE A 91 -4.74 3.68 10.25
CA ILE A 91 -4.86 2.47 11.05
C ILE A 91 -3.85 1.46 10.53
N TYR A 92 -2.94 1.04 11.39
CA TYR A 92 -1.95 0.05 10.99
C TYR A 92 -2.52 -1.35 11.11
N LEU A 93 -2.30 -2.15 10.08
CA LEU A 93 -2.84 -3.50 10.02
C LEU A 93 -1.76 -4.51 10.37
N ASP A 94 -2.21 -5.69 10.77
CA ASP A 94 -1.29 -6.79 11.07
C ASP A 94 -0.90 -7.56 9.82
N MET A 95 -1.54 -7.28 8.70
CA MET A 95 -1.20 -7.91 7.45
C MET A 95 0.26 -7.70 7.10
N THR A 96 0.88 -8.73 6.55
CA THR A 96 2.20 -8.57 5.99
C THR A 96 2.11 -7.85 4.66
N PHE A 97 3.25 -7.35 4.20
CA PHE A 97 3.30 -6.71 2.89
C PHE A 97 2.81 -7.66 1.79
N GLU A 98 3.20 -8.92 1.89
CA GLU A 98 2.80 -9.90 0.88
C GLU A 98 1.31 -10.16 0.92
N GLU A 99 0.75 -10.26 2.11
CA GLU A 99 -0.69 -10.49 2.22
C GLU A 99 -1.47 -9.32 1.66
N ALA A 100 -1.03 -8.12 1.96
CA ALA A 100 -1.70 -6.94 1.43
C ALA A 100 -1.58 -6.87 -0.08
N SER A 101 -0.41 -7.22 -0.61
CA SER A 101 -0.21 -7.19 -2.05
C SER A 101 -1.13 -8.18 -2.76
N LYS A 102 -1.29 -9.36 -2.20
CA LYS A 102 -2.21 -10.34 -2.78
C LYS A 102 -3.64 -9.85 -2.74
N PHE A 103 -4.02 -9.22 -1.64
CA PHE A 103 -5.36 -8.67 -1.50
C PHE A 103 -5.62 -7.63 -2.59
N ILE A 104 -4.64 -6.77 -2.83
CA ILE A 104 -4.76 -5.70 -3.82
C ILE A 104 -4.80 -6.27 -5.22
N VAL A 105 -3.89 -7.18 -5.53
CA VAL A 105 -3.82 -7.76 -6.88
C VAL A 105 -5.09 -8.53 -7.20
N SER A 106 -5.68 -9.17 -6.21
CA SER A 106 -6.90 -9.94 -6.40
C SER A 106 -8.16 -9.10 -6.35
N ALA A 107 -8.02 -7.80 -6.22
CA ALA A 107 -9.17 -6.88 -6.11
C ALA A 107 -10.05 -7.26 -4.92
N GLY A 108 -9.43 -7.71 -3.87
CA GLY A 108 -10.15 -8.02 -2.66
C GLY A 108 -10.78 -9.38 -2.60
N THR A 109 -10.52 -10.24 -3.60
CA THR A 109 -11.10 -11.58 -3.58
C THR A 109 -10.32 -12.54 -2.72
N SER A 110 -9.09 -12.20 -2.40
CA SER A 110 -8.23 -13.02 -1.56
C SER A 110 -8.14 -12.38 -0.18
N ASP A 111 -8.60 -13.08 0.84
CA ASP A 111 -8.56 -12.57 2.20
C ASP A 111 -7.57 -13.40 3.00
N PRO A 112 -6.35 -12.92 3.16
CA PRO A 112 -5.30 -13.73 3.78
C PRO A 112 -5.54 -14.02 5.25
N LYS A 113 -6.31 -13.19 5.92
CA LYS A 113 -6.56 -13.36 7.35
C LYS A 113 -7.97 -13.79 7.63
N LYS A 114 -8.42 -14.69 6.84
CA LYS A 114 -9.77 -15.20 7.05
C LYS A 114 -9.85 -15.92 8.40
N ILE A 115 -10.71 -15.46 9.22
CA ILE A 115 -10.85 -16.01 10.57
C ILE A 115 -12.22 -16.59 10.77
#